data_eb1eadb59c8ef637cfa733fca785c2cf
#
_entry.id   eb1eadb59c8ef637cfa733fca785c2cf
#
_cell.length_a   1.000
_cell.length_b   1.000
_cell.length_c   1.000
_cell.angle_alpha   90.00
_cell.angle_beta   90.00
_cell.angle_gamma   90.00
#
_symmetry.space_group_name_H-M   'P 1'
#
loop_
_entity.id
_entity.type
_entity.pdbx_description
1 polymer ?
#
loop_
_entity_poly.entity_id
_entity_poly.type
_entity_poly.pdbx_seq_one_letter_code
_entity_poly.pdbx_strand_id
1 'polypeptide(L)'
;NILLAAVKAEGKTVIENAAKEPEIIDVVNLLTKMGAKIRGAGTDTITIEGVEHLKGCTHEIIPDRIEAGTFLIMAAAAGERVIIQNIIPQHLESLISKLKEMGVKMENVGDSIIVYGDNKNFNAVDVRTQVYPGFATDLQQPLTALLTQANGQSQVIETIYPERFRHCEQLNKMGANIELDESMCYINGKTPLKGAKVEATDLRCGAALLIAGLI
;
A
#
# COMPACT_ATOMS: atom_id res chain seq x y z
N ASN A 1 11.11 -0.25 -14.48
CA ASN A 1 11.22 -0.63 -15.92
C ASN A 1 12.43 0.04 -16.59
N ILE A 2 12.62 1.37 -16.44
CA ILE A 2 13.75 2.09 -17.05
C ILE A 2 15.09 1.55 -16.54
N LEU A 3 15.23 1.25 -15.23
CA LEU A 3 16.44 0.62 -14.67
C LEU A 3 16.81 -0.67 -15.42
N LEU A 4 15.83 -1.57 -15.60
CA LEU A 4 16.06 -2.86 -16.28
C LEU A 4 16.49 -2.70 -17.74
N ALA A 5 15.96 -1.70 -18.43
CA ALA A 5 16.34 -1.38 -19.80
C ALA A 5 17.72 -0.72 -19.88
N ALA A 6 18.03 0.17 -18.95
CA ALA A 6 19.23 1.02 -19.00
C ALA A 6 20.53 0.30 -18.58
N VAL A 7 20.46 -0.74 -17.76
CA VAL A 7 21.67 -1.43 -17.24
C VAL A 7 22.59 -2.01 -18.33
N LYS A 8 22.04 -2.27 -19.51
CA LYS A 8 22.79 -2.76 -20.68
C LYS A 8 22.82 -1.75 -21.84
N ALA A 9 22.23 -0.57 -21.68
CA ALA A 9 22.30 0.48 -22.69
C ALA A 9 23.71 1.09 -22.74
N GLU A 10 24.23 1.33 -23.94
CA GLU A 10 25.54 1.96 -24.10
C GLU A 10 25.55 3.38 -23.52
N GLY A 11 26.60 3.71 -22.77
CA GLY A 11 26.79 5.02 -22.19
C GLY A 11 26.14 5.20 -20.81
N LYS A 12 25.70 6.42 -20.54
CA LYS A 12 25.16 6.85 -19.26
C LYS A 12 23.68 7.25 -19.37
N THR A 13 22.84 6.68 -18.52
CA THR A 13 21.43 7.05 -18.36
C THR A 13 21.23 7.74 -17.02
N VAL A 14 20.50 8.84 -17.01
CA VAL A 14 20.10 9.57 -15.80
C VAL A 14 18.57 9.58 -15.73
N ILE A 15 18.02 9.12 -14.62
CA ILE A 15 16.58 9.16 -14.33
C ILE A 15 16.39 10.27 -13.30
N GLU A 16 15.70 11.34 -13.67
CA GLU A 16 15.28 12.42 -12.79
C GLU A 16 13.84 12.19 -12.32
N ASN A 17 13.48 12.70 -11.14
CA ASN A 17 12.21 12.44 -10.48
C ASN A 17 11.95 10.92 -10.35
N ALA A 18 12.97 10.20 -9.95
CA ALA A 18 12.93 8.74 -9.83
C ALA A 18 12.03 8.29 -8.67
N ALA A 19 11.38 7.15 -8.85
CA ALA A 19 10.64 6.45 -7.81
C ALA A 19 11.58 6.04 -6.66
N LYS A 20 11.12 6.21 -5.40
CA LYS A 20 11.91 5.98 -4.17
C LYS A 20 11.45 4.77 -3.39
N GLU A 21 10.47 4.05 -3.90
CA GLU A 21 9.89 2.87 -3.25
C GLU A 21 10.97 1.85 -2.88
N PRO A 22 10.83 1.14 -1.76
CA PRO A 22 11.78 0.12 -1.32
C PRO A 22 12.08 -0.93 -2.40
N GLU A 23 11.09 -1.27 -3.22
CA GLU A 23 11.20 -2.21 -4.34
C GLU A 23 12.21 -1.73 -5.39
N ILE A 24 12.33 -0.41 -5.59
CA ILE A 24 13.31 0.18 -6.52
C ILE A 24 14.73 0.00 -5.97
N ILE A 25 14.90 0.21 -4.66
CA ILE A 25 16.19 0.01 -3.98
C ILE A 25 16.57 -1.47 -4.06
N ASP A 26 15.63 -2.38 -3.85
CA ASP A 26 15.86 -3.82 -3.91
C ASP A 26 16.27 -4.29 -5.30
N VAL A 27 15.61 -3.81 -6.35
CA VAL A 27 16.01 -4.05 -7.76
C VAL A 27 17.41 -3.53 -8.03
N VAL A 28 17.77 -2.33 -7.54
CA VAL A 28 19.12 -1.78 -7.71
C VAL A 28 20.16 -2.64 -6.98
N ASN A 29 19.85 -3.14 -5.79
CA ASN A 29 20.72 -4.04 -5.03
C ASN A 29 20.95 -5.35 -5.79
N LEU A 30 19.89 -5.96 -6.34
CA LEU A 30 20.00 -7.14 -7.20
C LEU A 30 20.90 -6.86 -8.41
N LEU A 31 20.61 -5.83 -9.19
CA LEU A 31 21.36 -5.48 -10.39
C LEU A 31 22.82 -5.16 -10.09
N THR A 32 23.09 -4.48 -8.97
CA THR A 32 24.47 -4.18 -8.53
C THR A 32 25.23 -5.47 -8.19
N LYS A 33 24.60 -6.42 -7.49
CA LYS A 33 25.20 -7.75 -7.25
C LYS A 33 25.48 -8.50 -8.57
N MET A 34 24.68 -8.28 -9.59
CA MET A 34 24.89 -8.84 -10.94
C MET A 34 26.03 -8.13 -11.72
N GLY A 35 26.53 -6.99 -11.20
CA GLY A 35 27.63 -6.23 -11.81
C GLY A 35 27.19 -4.93 -12.50
N ALA A 36 25.94 -4.51 -12.35
CA ALA A 36 25.48 -3.20 -12.85
C ALA A 36 26.12 -2.05 -12.07
N LYS A 37 26.29 -0.92 -12.75
CA LYS A 37 26.83 0.32 -12.18
C LYS A 37 25.72 1.33 -11.99
N ILE A 38 25.10 1.35 -10.81
CA ILE A 38 23.96 2.20 -10.49
C ILE A 38 24.26 2.99 -9.22
N ARG A 39 23.85 4.27 -9.19
CA ARG A 39 23.97 5.17 -8.02
C ARG A 39 22.69 5.96 -7.85
N GLY A 40 22.39 6.35 -6.61
CA GLY A 40 21.27 7.25 -6.29
C GLY A 40 19.93 6.53 -6.05
N ALA A 41 19.89 5.20 -5.89
CA ALA A 41 18.67 4.50 -5.49
C ALA A 41 18.10 5.08 -4.18
N GLY A 42 16.78 5.29 -4.14
CA GLY A 42 16.09 5.92 -3.01
C GLY A 42 16.17 7.46 -2.98
N THR A 43 16.81 8.09 -3.96
CA THR A 43 16.83 9.54 -4.16
C THR A 43 16.04 9.96 -5.39
N ASP A 44 15.90 11.28 -5.62
CA ASP A 44 15.20 11.82 -6.80
C ASP A 44 15.93 11.55 -8.11
N THR A 45 17.23 11.20 -8.06
CA THR A 45 18.04 11.01 -9.26
C THR A 45 18.79 9.70 -9.21
N ILE A 46 18.57 8.83 -10.19
CA ILE A 46 19.30 7.58 -10.37
C ILE A 46 20.17 7.68 -11.62
N THR A 47 21.46 7.39 -11.45
CA THR A 47 22.44 7.35 -12.55
C THR A 47 22.84 5.90 -12.81
N ILE A 48 22.86 5.49 -14.07
CA ILE A 48 23.19 4.16 -14.55
C ILE A 48 24.26 4.30 -15.61
N GLU A 49 25.36 3.58 -15.45
CA GLU A 49 26.36 3.34 -16.51
C GLU A 49 26.11 1.95 -17.09
N GLY A 50 25.82 1.87 -18.36
CA GLY A 50 25.57 0.61 -19.02
C GLY A 50 26.78 -0.32 -18.94
N VAL A 51 26.49 -1.62 -18.82
CA VAL A 51 27.54 -2.67 -18.81
C VAL A 51 27.25 -3.70 -19.88
N GLU A 52 28.31 -4.22 -20.49
CA GLU A 52 28.19 -5.21 -21.57
C GLU A 52 27.60 -6.52 -21.07
N HIS A 53 27.99 -6.96 -19.88
CA HIS A 53 27.58 -8.25 -19.30
C HIS A 53 27.13 -8.10 -17.83
N LEU A 54 26.09 -8.84 -17.49
CA LEU A 54 25.65 -9.08 -16.12
C LEU A 54 25.88 -10.56 -15.79
N LYS A 55 26.24 -10.85 -14.55
CA LYS A 55 26.46 -12.22 -14.03
C LYS A 55 25.31 -12.66 -13.14
N GLY A 56 25.11 -13.96 -12.96
CA GLY A 56 24.18 -14.50 -11.98
C GLY A 56 24.60 -14.15 -10.54
N CYS A 57 23.64 -14.03 -9.65
CA CYS A 57 23.87 -13.83 -8.21
C CYS A 57 22.76 -14.48 -7.39
N THR A 58 23.01 -14.62 -6.08
CA THR A 58 21.97 -14.94 -5.09
C THR A 58 21.49 -13.64 -4.47
N HIS A 59 20.18 -13.46 -4.43
CA HIS A 59 19.53 -12.30 -3.85
C HIS A 59 18.28 -12.73 -3.11
N GLU A 60 18.12 -12.23 -1.90
CA GLU A 60 16.90 -12.36 -1.10
C GLU A 60 16.05 -11.12 -1.36
N ILE A 61 14.83 -11.34 -1.85
CA ILE A 61 13.88 -10.27 -2.17
C ILE A 61 13.25 -9.78 -0.85
N ILE A 62 13.08 -8.48 -0.73
CA ILE A 62 12.40 -7.89 0.43
C ILE A 62 10.93 -8.33 0.50
N PRO A 63 10.32 -8.40 1.70
CA PRO A 63 8.90 -8.68 1.87
C PRO A 63 8.01 -7.65 1.15
N ASP A 64 6.89 -8.11 0.59
CA ASP A 64 5.90 -7.24 -0.05
C ASP A 64 5.16 -6.39 1.00
N ARG A 65 5.46 -5.09 1.02
CA ARG A 65 4.80 -4.14 1.94
C ARG A 65 3.31 -3.96 1.66
N ILE A 66 2.86 -4.15 0.42
CA ILE A 66 1.44 -3.99 0.08
C ILE A 66 0.64 -5.19 0.55
N GLU A 67 1.18 -6.40 0.40
CA GLU A 67 0.61 -7.61 1.01
C GLU A 67 0.55 -7.46 2.54
N ALA A 68 1.66 -7.12 3.18
CA ALA A 68 1.74 -6.90 4.62
C ALA A 68 0.73 -5.84 5.11
N GLY A 69 0.65 -4.70 4.42
CA GLY A 69 -0.30 -3.63 4.72
C GLY A 69 -1.75 -4.06 4.58
N THR A 70 -2.07 -4.86 3.57
CA THR A 70 -3.41 -5.44 3.39
C THR A 70 -3.79 -6.35 4.55
N PHE A 71 -2.87 -7.21 5.00
CA PHE A 71 -3.10 -8.06 6.17
C PHE A 71 -3.18 -7.27 7.48
N LEU A 72 -2.45 -6.16 7.64
CA LEU A 72 -2.61 -5.27 8.81
C LEU A 72 -4.02 -4.68 8.87
N ILE A 73 -4.56 -4.21 7.74
CA ILE A 73 -5.92 -3.68 7.64
C ILE A 73 -6.94 -4.78 7.92
N MET A 74 -6.76 -5.97 7.33
CA MET A 74 -7.63 -7.12 7.54
C MET A 74 -7.63 -7.58 9.01
N ALA A 75 -6.47 -7.59 9.65
CA ALA A 75 -6.34 -7.92 11.08
C ALA A 75 -7.08 -6.91 11.97
N ALA A 76 -7.00 -5.62 11.66
CA ALA A 76 -7.78 -4.57 12.35
C ALA A 76 -9.29 -4.76 12.15
N ALA A 77 -9.71 -5.11 10.93
CA ALA A 77 -11.11 -5.29 10.55
C ALA A 77 -11.77 -6.49 11.27
N ALA A 78 -11.12 -7.66 11.24
CA ALA A 78 -11.74 -8.94 11.58
C ALA A 78 -10.98 -9.78 12.63
N GLY A 79 -9.70 -9.46 12.91
CA GLY A 79 -8.90 -10.24 13.87
C GLY A 79 -9.23 -9.91 15.31
N GLU A 80 -8.89 -10.83 16.23
CA GLU A 80 -8.80 -10.55 17.67
C GLU A 80 -7.36 -10.17 18.03
N ARG A 81 -6.42 -11.09 17.77
CA ARG A 81 -4.98 -10.87 17.89
C ARG A 81 -4.28 -11.56 16.73
N VAL A 82 -3.69 -10.79 15.83
CA VAL A 82 -3.01 -11.31 14.64
C VAL A 82 -1.56 -10.84 14.64
N ILE A 83 -0.65 -11.74 14.30
CA ILE A 83 0.78 -11.42 14.15
C ILE A 83 1.12 -11.50 12.65
N ILE A 84 1.57 -10.40 12.08
CA ILE A 84 2.11 -10.34 10.72
C ILE A 84 3.63 -10.38 10.83
N GLN A 85 4.24 -11.44 10.31
CA GLN A 85 5.67 -11.74 10.45
C GLN A 85 6.41 -11.52 9.13
N ASN A 86 7.73 -11.45 9.22
CA ASN A 86 8.63 -11.27 8.08
C ASN A 86 8.27 -10.04 7.24
N ILE A 87 8.17 -8.91 7.92
CA ILE A 87 7.86 -7.61 7.30
C ILE A 87 8.93 -6.59 7.68
N ILE A 88 8.97 -5.50 6.95
CA ILE A 88 9.81 -4.33 7.29
C ILE A 88 8.86 -3.19 7.71
N PRO A 89 8.63 -2.98 9.02
CA PRO A 89 7.66 -1.98 9.51
C PRO A 89 7.92 -0.57 8.98
N GLN A 90 9.18 -0.21 8.75
CA GLN A 90 9.60 1.09 8.21
C GLN A 90 9.04 1.35 6.79
N HIS A 91 8.77 0.30 6.02
CA HIS A 91 8.16 0.44 4.70
C HIS A 91 6.65 0.74 4.74
N LEU A 92 6.04 0.65 5.94
CA LEU A 92 4.60 0.79 6.19
C LEU A 92 4.25 1.93 7.14
N GLU A 93 5.18 2.83 7.47
CA GLU A 93 4.98 3.87 8.48
C GLU A 93 3.74 4.74 8.24
N SER A 94 3.47 5.10 6.99
CA SER A 94 2.29 5.89 6.64
C SER A 94 0.98 5.17 6.94
N LEU A 95 0.88 3.88 6.64
CA LEU A 95 -0.28 3.05 6.98
C LEU A 95 -0.40 2.84 8.50
N ILE A 96 0.72 2.46 9.15
CA ILE A 96 0.76 2.22 10.60
C ILE A 96 0.30 3.47 11.36
N SER A 97 0.74 4.66 10.92
CA SER A 97 0.31 5.94 11.50
C SER A 97 -1.20 6.12 11.36
N LYS A 98 -1.78 5.85 10.19
CA LYS A 98 -3.23 5.99 9.97
C LYS A 98 -4.05 4.97 10.76
N LEU A 99 -3.60 3.73 10.85
CA LEU A 99 -4.27 2.72 11.69
C LEU A 99 -4.23 3.09 13.18
N LYS A 100 -3.13 3.65 13.67
CA LYS A 100 -3.03 4.17 15.05
C LYS A 100 -3.96 5.38 15.27
N GLU A 101 -4.04 6.31 14.32
CA GLU A 101 -4.96 7.46 14.35
C GLU A 101 -6.42 6.99 14.38
N MET A 102 -6.76 5.92 13.68
CA MET A 102 -8.06 5.24 13.76
C MET A 102 -8.32 4.58 15.13
N GLY A 103 -7.32 4.43 15.98
CA GLY A 103 -7.42 3.78 17.28
C GLY A 103 -7.10 2.29 17.29
N VAL A 104 -6.50 1.77 16.21
CA VAL A 104 -6.04 0.38 16.16
C VAL A 104 -4.83 0.21 17.07
N LYS A 105 -4.91 -0.73 18.00
CA LYS A 105 -3.80 -1.06 18.90
C LYS A 105 -2.83 -2.01 18.19
N MET A 106 -1.56 -1.62 18.11
CA MET A 106 -0.50 -2.39 17.45
C MET A 106 0.82 -2.31 18.22
N GLU A 107 1.59 -3.38 18.16
CA GLU A 107 2.94 -3.47 18.74
C GLU A 107 3.93 -3.94 17.69
N ASN A 108 5.06 -3.24 17.56
CA ASN A 108 6.16 -3.64 16.70
C ASN A 108 7.12 -4.54 17.49
N VAL A 109 7.39 -5.74 16.99
CA VAL A 109 8.28 -6.72 17.62
C VAL A 109 9.27 -7.23 16.56
N GLY A 110 10.40 -6.54 16.43
CA GLY A 110 11.43 -6.88 15.43
C GLY A 110 10.90 -6.73 14.00
N ASP A 111 10.86 -7.82 13.26
CA ASP A 111 10.34 -7.94 11.90
C ASP A 111 8.85 -8.27 11.82
N SER A 112 8.14 -8.06 12.91
CA SER A 112 6.73 -8.45 13.04
C SER A 112 5.90 -7.32 13.64
N ILE A 113 4.60 -7.27 13.28
CA ILE A 113 3.62 -6.40 13.93
C ILE A 113 2.50 -7.26 14.50
N ILE A 114 2.18 -7.03 15.77
CA ILE A 114 1.00 -7.59 16.43
C ILE A 114 -0.11 -6.57 16.33
N VAL A 115 -1.24 -6.97 15.76
CA VAL A 115 -2.47 -6.17 15.69
C VAL A 115 -3.48 -6.75 16.67
N TYR A 116 -4.04 -5.89 17.52
CA TYR A 116 -5.15 -6.22 18.43
C TYR A 116 -6.44 -5.64 17.84
N GLY A 117 -7.23 -6.48 17.23
CA GLY A 117 -8.48 -6.10 16.55
C GLY A 117 -9.73 -6.31 17.41
N ASP A 118 -9.61 -6.41 18.73
CA ASP A 118 -10.70 -6.49 19.69
C ASP A 118 -11.50 -5.20 19.80
N ASN A 119 -10.86 -4.05 19.59
CA ASN A 119 -11.53 -2.76 19.54
C ASN A 119 -12.04 -2.45 18.13
N LYS A 120 -13.34 -2.51 17.93
CA LYS A 120 -14.03 -2.15 16.68
C LYS A 120 -14.60 -0.72 16.69
N ASN A 121 -14.13 0.12 17.58
CA ASN A 121 -14.54 1.53 17.67
C ASN A 121 -13.48 2.43 17.01
N PHE A 122 -13.50 2.46 15.67
CA PHE A 122 -12.54 3.23 14.88
C PHE A 122 -12.93 4.70 14.79
N ASN A 123 -11.94 5.59 14.86
CA ASN A 123 -12.09 7.00 14.53
C ASN A 123 -12.05 7.21 13.02
N ALA A 124 -12.81 8.17 12.53
CA ALA A 124 -12.67 8.66 11.16
C ALA A 124 -11.31 9.35 10.98
N VAL A 125 -10.68 9.14 9.84
CA VAL A 125 -9.39 9.75 9.48
C VAL A 125 -9.36 10.13 8.01
N ASP A 126 -8.63 11.20 7.71
CA ASP A 126 -8.40 11.62 6.34
C ASP A 126 -7.10 11.02 5.79
N VAL A 127 -7.16 10.57 4.55
CA VAL A 127 -6.03 9.93 3.87
C VAL A 127 -5.79 10.60 2.53
N ARG A 128 -4.51 10.87 2.24
CA ARG A 128 -4.07 11.35 0.93
C ARG A 128 -2.99 10.43 0.41
N THR A 129 -3.23 9.83 -0.76
CA THR A 129 -2.19 9.01 -1.41
C THR A 129 -1.07 9.90 -1.91
N GLN A 130 0.16 9.41 -1.82
CA GLN A 130 1.35 10.13 -2.26
C GLN A 130 2.43 9.12 -2.67
N VAL A 131 3.39 9.58 -3.46
CA VAL A 131 4.61 8.81 -3.73
C VAL A 131 5.33 8.48 -2.41
N TYR A 132 6.04 7.36 -2.40
CA TYR A 132 6.79 6.92 -1.21
C TYR A 132 7.76 8.02 -0.70
N PRO A 133 7.83 8.26 0.63
CA PRO A 133 7.26 7.49 1.74
C PRO A 133 5.82 7.87 2.17
N GLY A 134 5.06 8.58 1.32
CA GLY A 134 3.66 8.89 1.59
C GLY A 134 2.76 7.64 1.56
N PHE A 135 1.44 7.86 1.72
CA PHE A 135 0.48 6.77 1.77
C PHE A 135 0.33 6.11 0.39
N ALA A 136 0.58 4.80 0.34
CA ALA A 136 0.56 4.05 -0.92
C ALA A 136 -0.84 3.96 -1.53
N THR A 137 -0.98 4.32 -2.81
CA THR A 137 -2.23 4.17 -3.56
C THR A 137 -2.78 2.75 -3.55
N ASP A 138 -1.90 1.73 -3.46
CA ASP A 138 -2.29 0.31 -3.42
C ASP A 138 -2.91 -0.12 -2.08
N LEU A 139 -2.77 0.68 -1.04
CA LEU A 139 -3.43 0.45 0.26
C LEU A 139 -4.68 1.31 0.46
N GLN A 140 -4.98 2.20 -0.47
CA GLN A 140 -6.14 3.09 -0.41
C GLN A 140 -7.45 2.29 -0.43
N GLN A 141 -7.64 1.38 -1.39
CA GLN A 141 -8.89 0.62 -1.52
C GLN A 141 -9.13 -0.33 -0.33
N PRO A 142 -8.14 -1.13 0.14
CA PRO A 142 -8.27 -1.91 1.37
C PRO A 142 -8.64 -1.06 2.59
N LEU A 143 -7.99 0.11 2.76
CA LEU A 143 -8.29 0.99 3.89
C LEU A 143 -9.69 1.61 3.79
N THR A 144 -10.17 1.95 2.58
CA THR A 144 -11.52 2.46 2.36
C THR A 144 -12.58 1.48 2.89
N ALA A 145 -12.37 0.17 2.71
CA ALA A 145 -13.28 -0.84 3.28
C ALA A 145 -13.31 -0.76 4.83
N LEU A 146 -12.16 -0.61 5.49
CA LEU A 146 -12.10 -0.45 6.95
C LEU A 146 -12.74 0.87 7.39
N LEU A 147 -12.56 1.97 6.64
CA LEU A 147 -13.12 3.30 6.96
C LEU A 147 -14.64 3.31 6.95
N THR A 148 -15.31 2.37 6.25
CA THR A 148 -16.77 2.22 6.34
C THR A 148 -17.24 1.91 7.77
N GLN A 149 -16.34 1.41 8.63
CA GLN A 149 -16.59 1.07 10.03
C GLN A 149 -16.10 2.14 11.02
N ALA A 150 -15.55 3.25 10.54
CA ALA A 150 -15.13 4.35 11.39
C ALA A 150 -16.33 5.21 11.82
N ASN A 151 -16.25 5.81 13.01
CA ASN A 151 -17.30 6.71 13.49
C ASN A 151 -17.04 8.12 12.95
N GLY A 152 -17.96 8.63 12.15
CA GLY A 152 -17.87 9.94 11.51
C GLY A 152 -17.55 9.86 10.02
N GLN A 153 -17.20 10.97 9.42
CA GLN A 153 -16.84 11.08 8.02
C GLN A 153 -15.32 11.02 7.85
N SER A 154 -14.85 10.13 6.99
CA SER A 154 -13.47 10.08 6.52
C SER A 154 -13.38 10.59 5.08
N GLN A 155 -12.25 11.18 4.72
CA GLN A 155 -11.96 11.61 3.37
C GLN A 155 -10.75 10.85 2.81
N VAL A 156 -10.86 10.35 1.59
CA VAL A 156 -9.71 9.79 0.85
C VAL A 156 -9.48 10.60 -0.41
N ILE A 157 -8.28 11.15 -0.54
CA ILE A 157 -7.83 11.93 -1.71
C ILE A 157 -6.81 11.08 -2.47
N GLU A 158 -7.13 10.73 -3.72
CA GLU A 158 -6.25 9.94 -4.57
C GLU A 158 -5.47 10.87 -5.52
N THR A 159 -4.14 10.91 -5.37
CA THR A 159 -3.28 11.82 -6.17
C THR A 159 -2.40 11.10 -7.18
N ILE A 160 -2.36 9.77 -7.15
CA ILE A 160 -1.53 8.95 -8.05
C ILE A 160 -2.36 8.44 -9.23
N TYR A 161 -3.56 7.90 -8.94
CA TYR A 161 -4.51 7.42 -9.93
C TYR A 161 -5.90 8.02 -9.64
N PRO A 162 -6.22 9.24 -10.09
CA PRO A 162 -7.43 9.97 -9.69
C PRO A 162 -8.75 9.21 -9.88
N GLU A 163 -8.82 8.31 -10.85
CA GLU A 163 -10.03 7.52 -11.14
C GLU A 163 -10.10 6.19 -10.37
N ARG A 164 -9.22 5.95 -9.40
CA ARG A 164 -9.10 4.65 -8.70
C ARG A 164 -10.15 4.46 -7.59
N PHE A 165 -11.43 4.70 -7.89
CA PHE A 165 -12.54 4.61 -6.93
C PHE A 165 -13.64 3.60 -7.30
N ARG A 166 -13.42 2.72 -8.27
CA ARG A 166 -14.41 1.71 -8.68
C ARG A 166 -14.86 0.78 -7.54
N HIS A 167 -14.02 0.54 -6.56
CA HIS A 167 -14.35 -0.23 -5.36
C HIS A 167 -15.45 0.43 -4.52
N CYS A 168 -15.57 1.76 -4.52
CA CYS A 168 -16.59 2.50 -3.78
C CYS A 168 -18.02 2.12 -4.24
N GLU A 169 -18.23 1.97 -5.54
CA GLU A 169 -19.51 1.49 -6.09
C GLU A 169 -19.85 0.10 -5.55
N GLN A 170 -18.85 -0.80 -5.49
CA GLN A 170 -19.07 -2.16 -5.01
C GLN A 170 -19.33 -2.19 -3.50
N LEU A 171 -18.61 -1.38 -2.71
CA LEU A 171 -18.86 -1.23 -1.28
C LEU A 171 -20.25 -0.63 -1.02
N ASN A 172 -20.71 0.34 -1.83
CA ASN A 172 -22.06 0.89 -1.73
C ASN A 172 -23.15 -0.15 -2.00
N LYS A 173 -22.92 -1.13 -2.91
CA LYS A 173 -23.82 -2.29 -3.09
C LYS A 173 -23.90 -3.15 -1.83
N MET A 174 -22.86 -3.19 -1.02
CA MET A 174 -22.84 -3.87 0.29
C MET A 174 -23.46 -3.02 1.42
N GLY A 175 -23.91 -1.80 1.13
CA GLY A 175 -24.56 -0.91 2.11
C GLY A 175 -23.64 0.15 2.72
N ALA A 176 -22.43 0.33 2.21
CA ALA A 176 -21.60 1.48 2.57
C ALA A 176 -22.27 2.80 2.13
N ASN A 177 -21.87 3.89 2.76
CA ASN A 177 -22.31 5.24 2.39
C ASN A 177 -21.08 6.05 1.95
N ILE A 178 -20.71 5.87 0.68
CA ILE A 178 -19.54 6.51 0.07
C ILE A 178 -20.00 7.41 -1.07
N GLU A 179 -19.60 8.68 -0.99
CA GLU A 179 -19.85 9.69 -2.03
C GLU A 179 -18.54 9.99 -2.76
N LEU A 180 -18.59 10.12 -4.08
CA LEU A 180 -17.44 10.43 -4.92
C LEU A 180 -17.51 11.87 -5.38
N ASP A 181 -16.36 12.55 -5.35
CA ASP A 181 -16.17 13.90 -5.86
C ASP A 181 -14.80 13.98 -6.58
N GLU A 182 -14.81 13.86 -7.91
CA GLU A 182 -13.61 13.81 -8.76
C GLU A 182 -12.57 12.78 -8.27
N SER A 183 -11.44 13.25 -7.74
CA SER A 183 -10.34 12.45 -7.22
C SER A 183 -10.41 12.21 -5.70
N MET A 184 -11.59 12.36 -5.11
CA MET A 184 -11.85 12.22 -3.68
C MET A 184 -13.05 11.32 -3.42
N CYS A 185 -13.08 10.67 -2.28
CA CYS A 185 -14.29 10.05 -1.77
C CYS A 185 -14.49 10.42 -0.29
N TYR A 186 -15.75 10.59 0.07
CA TYR A 186 -16.23 10.80 1.44
C TYR A 186 -16.89 9.52 1.93
N ILE A 187 -16.39 8.96 3.02
CA ILE A 187 -16.90 7.73 3.61
C ILE A 187 -17.65 8.12 4.89
N ASN A 188 -18.97 8.03 4.87
CA ASN A 188 -19.82 8.32 6.01
C ASN A 188 -20.05 7.03 6.81
N GLY A 189 -19.20 6.79 7.81
CA GLY A 189 -19.30 5.63 8.69
C GLY A 189 -20.02 5.98 10.01
N LYS A 190 -20.33 5.03 10.84
CA LYS A 190 -20.23 3.58 10.71
C LYS A 190 -21.45 3.04 9.96
N THR A 191 -21.24 2.22 8.96
CA THR A 191 -22.34 1.59 8.20
C THR A 191 -22.33 0.07 8.39
N PRO A 192 -23.48 -0.56 8.66
CA PRO A 192 -23.58 -2.02 8.68
C PRO A 192 -23.52 -2.56 7.25
N LEU A 193 -22.42 -3.23 6.90
CA LEU A 193 -22.31 -3.88 5.59
C LEU A 193 -23.20 -5.13 5.53
N LYS A 194 -23.67 -5.48 4.34
CA LYS A 194 -24.50 -6.63 4.05
C LYS A 194 -23.96 -7.42 2.87
N GLY A 195 -24.17 -8.71 2.87
CA GLY A 195 -23.83 -9.55 1.74
C GLY A 195 -24.51 -9.07 0.46
N ALA A 196 -23.76 -8.91 -0.61
CA ALA A 196 -24.21 -8.47 -1.93
C ALA A 196 -23.42 -9.16 -3.04
N LYS A 197 -24.01 -9.19 -4.24
CA LYS A 197 -23.25 -9.60 -5.44
C LYS A 197 -22.39 -8.43 -5.89
N VAL A 198 -21.08 -8.59 -5.72
CA VAL A 198 -20.07 -7.60 -6.05
C VAL A 198 -19.06 -8.17 -7.04
N GLU A 199 -18.32 -7.29 -7.71
CA GLU A 199 -17.32 -7.64 -8.71
C GLU A 199 -15.99 -6.97 -8.40
N ALA A 200 -14.91 -7.74 -8.36
CA ALA A 200 -13.57 -7.21 -8.26
C ALA A 200 -13.14 -6.63 -9.62
N THR A 201 -13.16 -5.32 -9.73
CA THR A 201 -12.83 -4.60 -10.98
C THR A 201 -11.31 -4.52 -11.23
N ASP A 202 -10.52 -4.69 -10.17
CA ASP A 202 -9.06 -4.78 -10.19
C ASP A 202 -8.56 -5.54 -8.96
N LEU A 203 -7.24 -5.81 -8.90
CA LEU A 203 -6.59 -6.56 -7.83
C LEU A 203 -6.88 -5.98 -6.44
N ARG A 204 -6.79 -4.65 -6.28
CA ARG A 204 -6.94 -3.98 -4.98
C ARG A 204 -8.40 -3.85 -4.56
N CYS A 205 -9.29 -3.72 -5.53
CA CYS A 205 -10.73 -3.84 -5.32
C CYS A 205 -11.07 -5.22 -4.73
N GLY A 206 -10.49 -6.29 -5.27
CA GLY A 206 -10.65 -7.63 -4.72
C GLY A 206 -10.26 -7.71 -3.24
N ALA A 207 -9.10 -7.15 -2.85
CA ALA A 207 -8.66 -7.11 -1.46
C ALA A 207 -9.62 -6.30 -0.57
N ALA A 208 -10.10 -5.14 -1.04
CA ALA A 208 -11.08 -4.33 -0.31
C ALA A 208 -12.40 -5.07 -0.07
N LEU A 209 -12.90 -5.78 -1.09
CA LEU A 209 -14.14 -6.55 -0.98
C LEU A 209 -13.99 -7.78 -0.07
N LEU A 210 -12.82 -8.43 -0.04
CA LEU A 210 -12.54 -9.49 0.92
C LEU A 210 -12.58 -8.95 2.36
N ILE A 211 -11.96 -7.80 2.63
CA ILE A 211 -12.00 -7.14 3.93
C ILE A 211 -13.44 -6.78 4.30
N ALA A 212 -14.20 -6.19 3.37
CA ALA A 212 -15.61 -5.86 3.59
C ALA A 212 -16.48 -7.09 3.89
N GLY A 213 -16.14 -8.25 3.30
CA GLY A 213 -16.83 -9.52 3.55
C GLY A 213 -16.51 -10.15 4.90
N LEU A 214 -15.45 -9.71 5.60
CA LEU A 214 -15.06 -10.15 6.93
C LEU A 214 -15.63 -9.27 8.06
N ILE A 215 -16.08 -8.06 7.73
CA ILE A 215 -16.71 -7.10 8.65
C ILE A 215 -18.17 -7.46 8.89
#